data_1fdb06831bbdcbef54588cb7fdf63367
#
_entry.id   1fdb06831bbdcbef54588cb7fdf63367
#
_cell.length_a   1.000
_cell.length_b   1.000
_cell.length_c   1.000
_cell.angle_alpha   90.00
_cell.angle_beta   90.00
_cell.angle_gamma   90.00
#
_symmetry.space_group_name_H-M   'P 1'
#
loop_
_entity.id
_entity.type
_entity.pdbx_description
1 polymer ?
#
loop_
_entity_poly.entity_id
_entity_poly.type
_entity_poly.pdbx_seq_one_letter_code
_entity_poly.pdbx_strand_id
1 'polypeptide(L)'
;MLSRLPVAALKSQSVLGASRSTFSAFKTRATSHVRFASSSSASSATLESLFTSRASFVSFTLFSAGSIAWYTHLYGSLPFIGEVHANSLADDGLHPTAYPWSHKGLFDSFDHSSIRRGFQVYREVCAACHSLDRIAWRNLVGVSHTADEVRALAEDVEYTDGPDDKGEMFQRPGKLSDYLPPAYANEEAARAGNGGALPPDLSLIIKARHGGADYVFSLLTGYIDPPAGVDIRDGMNYNPYFPGGAISMARVLWDNLVEYEDGTPATTSQMAKDVVTFLNWAAEPEHDERKKMGIKAVICFSALFAISIGVKRFKWTVIKNRKIFYNPPKDLNH
;
A
#
# COMPACT_ATOMS: atom_id res chain seq x y z
N MET A 1 -52.58 20.41 29.91
CA MET A 1 -52.16 21.82 29.60
C MET A 1 -51.00 21.77 28.68
N LEU A 2 -51.28 21.97 27.53
CA LEU A 2 -50.74 22.50 26.30
C LEU A 2 -49.47 23.38 26.47
N SER A 3 -48.40 23.11 25.72
CA SER A 3 -47.77 24.11 24.87
C SER A 3 -46.90 23.43 23.79
N ARG A 4 -47.38 23.56 22.58
CA ARG A 4 -46.65 23.28 21.33
C ARG A 4 -45.76 24.50 21.01
N LEU A 5 -44.53 24.29 20.57
CA LEU A 5 -43.69 25.30 19.87
C LEU A 5 -43.35 24.83 18.46
N PRO A 6 -43.24 25.73 17.48
CA PRO A 6 -43.33 25.41 16.07
C PRO A 6 -42.00 25.06 15.45
N VAL A 7 -42.09 24.17 14.45
CA VAL A 7 -41.02 23.80 13.52
C VAL A 7 -40.74 24.96 12.56
N ALA A 8 -39.53 25.53 12.58
CA ALA A 8 -39.07 26.48 11.59
C ALA A 8 -38.45 25.71 10.42
N ALA A 9 -39.11 25.81 9.26
CA ALA A 9 -38.59 25.31 7.99
C ALA A 9 -37.45 26.21 7.47
N LEU A 10 -36.24 25.67 7.35
CA LEU A 10 -35.14 26.32 6.66
C LEU A 10 -35.20 25.93 5.15
N LYS A 11 -35.56 26.91 4.36
CA LYS A 11 -35.47 26.90 2.88
C LYS A 11 -34.02 26.81 2.46
N SER A 12 -33.67 25.77 1.71
CA SER A 12 -32.43 25.69 0.95
C SER A 12 -32.52 26.56 -0.30
N GLN A 13 -31.69 27.59 -0.39
CA GLN A 13 -31.47 28.33 -1.64
C GLN A 13 -30.29 27.70 -2.37
N SER A 14 -30.60 27.10 -3.52
CA SER A 14 -29.63 26.68 -4.51
C SER A 14 -29.09 27.89 -5.25
N VAL A 15 -27.81 28.19 -5.10
CA VAL A 15 -27.09 29.15 -5.95
C VAL A 15 -26.34 28.38 -7.03
N LEU A 16 -26.92 28.33 -8.20
CA LEU A 16 -26.28 27.93 -9.45
C LEU A 16 -25.44 29.10 -9.95
N GLY A 17 -24.14 29.08 -9.73
CA GLY A 17 -23.14 29.95 -10.33
C GLY A 17 -22.54 29.31 -11.56
N ALA A 18 -23.10 29.59 -12.75
CA ALA A 18 -22.51 29.22 -14.03
C ALA A 18 -21.32 30.14 -14.35
N SER A 19 -20.10 29.62 -14.22
CA SER A 19 -18.90 30.26 -14.74
C SER A 19 -18.75 29.94 -16.21
N ARG A 20 -19.04 30.89 -17.07
CA ARG A 20 -18.72 30.87 -18.49
C ARG A 20 -17.24 31.14 -18.67
N SER A 21 -16.46 30.14 -19.03
CA SER A 21 -15.10 30.31 -19.55
C SER A 21 -15.20 30.73 -21.02
N THR A 22 -14.82 31.98 -21.27
CA THR A 22 -14.65 32.52 -22.63
C THR A 22 -13.41 31.90 -23.26
N PHE A 23 -13.63 31.07 -24.28
CA PHE A 23 -12.60 30.63 -25.21
C PHE A 23 -12.18 31.81 -26.08
N SER A 24 -11.00 32.37 -25.83
CA SER A 24 -10.34 33.33 -26.71
C SER A 24 -9.73 32.58 -27.90
N ALA A 25 -10.24 32.83 -29.09
CA ALA A 25 -9.73 32.31 -30.34
C ALA A 25 -8.33 32.86 -30.60
N PHE A 26 -7.34 32.00 -30.60
CA PHE A 26 -5.98 32.31 -31.04
C PHE A 26 -5.94 32.33 -32.59
N LYS A 27 -5.85 33.54 -33.12
CA LYS A 27 -5.76 33.85 -34.54
C LYS A 27 -4.38 33.42 -35.04
N THR A 28 -4.34 32.42 -35.89
CA THR A 28 -3.15 32.01 -36.64
C THR A 28 -2.67 33.11 -37.53
N ARG A 29 -1.48 33.62 -37.31
CA ARG A 29 -0.79 34.56 -38.19
C ARG A 29 0.36 33.87 -38.89
N ALA A 30 0.37 34.06 -40.18
CA ALA A 30 1.17 33.49 -41.24
C ALA A 30 2.68 33.40 -41.01
N THR A 31 3.20 32.30 -41.47
CA THR A 31 4.45 32.04 -42.20
C THR A 31 5.50 33.15 -42.20
N SER A 32 6.58 32.96 -41.47
CA SER A 32 7.87 33.55 -41.77
C SER A 32 8.83 32.44 -42.20
N HIS A 33 9.31 32.54 -43.44
CA HIS A 33 10.36 31.70 -44.01
C HIS A 33 11.63 31.80 -43.14
N VAL A 34 11.98 30.77 -42.43
CA VAL A 34 13.31 30.63 -41.82
C VAL A 34 14.23 30.13 -42.93
N ARG A 35 15.08 31.02 -43.45
CA ARG A 35 16.23 30.65 -44.27
C ARG A 35 17.24 29.92 -43.43
N PHE A 36 17.46 28.65 -43.70
CA PHE A 36 18.56 27.91 -43.15
C PHE A 36 19.86 28.46 -43.78
N ALA A 37 20.59 29.25 -43.03
CA ALA A 37 21.99 29.55 -43.34
C ALA A 37 22.84 28.38 -42.84
N SER A 38 23.35 27.58 -43.78
CA SER A 38 24.37 26.58 -43.49
C SER A 38 25.71 27.31 -43.25
N SER A 39 26.09 27.48 -42.00
CA SER A 39 27.47 27.76 -41.64
C SER A 39 28.03 26.55 -40.94
N SER A 40 28.76 25.75 -41.70
CA SER A 40 29.64 24.72 -41.18
C SER A 40 30.86 25.38 -40.50
N SER A 41 30.79 25.48 -39.18
CA SER A 41 31.99 25.53 -38.34
C SER A 41 31.69 24.65 -37.12
N ALA A 42 32.10 23.40 -37.18
CA ALA A 42 32.20 22.51 -36.04
C ALA A 42 33.32 23.06 -35.15
N SER A 43 33.04 24.04 -34.32
CA SER A 43 33.86 24.34 -33.17
C SER A 43 33.55 23.30 -32.11
N SER A 44 34.56 22.55 -31.73
CA SER A 44 34.61 21.71 -30.54
C SER A 44 34.24 22.59 -29.35
N ALA A 45 32.96 22.65 -29.02
CA ALA A 45 32.50 23.24 -27.76
C ALA A 45 33.00 22.33 -26.64
N THR A 46 34.07 22.73 -26.03
CA THR A 46 34.59 22.10 -24.81
C THR A 46 33.51 22.22 -23.74
N LEU A 47 33.38 21.19 -22.91
CA LEU A 47 32.40 21.14 -21.76
C LEU A 47 32.44 22.39 -20.90
N GLU A 48 33.53 23.15 -20.88
CA GLU A 48 33.69 24.42 -20.19
C GLU A 48 32.75 25.54 -20.68
N SER A 49 32.35 25.54 -21.96
CA SER A 49 31.48 26.59 -22.51
C SER A 49 30.00 26.42 -22.08
N LEU A 50 29.61 25.23 -21.62
CA LEU A 50 28.25 24.95 -21.15
C LEU A 50 27.96 25.56 -19.75
N PHE A 51 29.00 25.87 -18.97
CA PHE A 51 28.86 26.40 -17.62
C PHE A 51 29.12 27.91 -17.50
N THR A 52 29.51 28.58 -18.58
CA THR A 52 29.92 30.01 -18.54
C THR A 52 28.76 31.00 -18.65
N SER A 53 27.58 30.58 -19.02
CA SER A 53 26.41 31.50 -19.04
C SER A 53 25.65 31.46 -17.70
N ARG A 54 25.29 32.64 -17.17
CA ARG A 54 24.45 32.74 -15.96
C ARG A 54 23.15 31.93 -16.09
N ALA A 55 22.57 31.86 -17.28
CA ALA A 55 21.37 31.08 -17.55
C ALA A 55 21.62 29.56 -17.40
N SER A 56 22.73 29.02 -17.88
CA SER A 56 23.09 27.59 -17.75
C SER A 56 23.34 27.23 -16.29
N PHE A 57 24.02 28.10 -15.54
CA PHE A 57 24.24 27.89 -14.11
C PHE A 57 22.94 27.87 -13.32
N VAL A 58 22.02 28.84 -13.58
CA VAL A 58 20.69 28.88 -12.95
C VAL A 58 19.87 27.64 -13.31
N SER A 59 19.88 27.22 -14.57
CA SER A 59 19.15 26.02 -14.99
C SER A 59 19.69 24.75 -14.32
N PHE A 60 21.01 24.63 -14.20
CA PHE A 60 21.65 23.51 -13.52
C PHE A 60 21.32 23.48 -12.02
N THR A 61 21.35 24.64 -11.34
CA THR A 61 21.01 24.71 -9.91
C THR A 61 19.53 24.40 -9.65
N LEU A 62 18.62 24.88 -10.50
CA LEU A 62 17.19 24.56 -10.40
C LEU A 62 16.92 23.09 -10.65
N PHE A 63 17.58 22.50 -11.65
CA PHE A 63 17.45 21.06 -11.94
C PHE A 63 17.99 20.21 -10.78
N SER A 64 19.15 20.55 -10.25
CA SER A 64 19.75 19.83 -9.11
C SER A 64 18.89 19.95 -7.86
N ALA A 65 18.43 21.16 -7.53
CA ALA A 65 17.53 21.38 -6.39
C ALA A 65 16.19 20.62 -6.55
N GLY A 66 15.62 20.65 -7.75
CA GLY A 66 14.41 19.89 -8.07
C GLY A 66 14.60 18.37 -7.95
N SER A 67 15.75 17.86 -8.40
CA SER A 67 16.07 16.43 -8.28
C SER A 67 16.28 16.01 -6.83
N ILE A 68 16.94 16.84 -6.02
CA ILE A 68 17.12 16.60 -4.58
C ILE A 68 15.76 16.64 -3.87
N ALA A 69 14.93 17.65 -4.13
CA ALA A 69 13.61 17.76 -3.53
C ALA A 69 12.70 16.58 -3.93
N TRP A 70 12.75 16.14 -5.18
CA TRP A 70 12.04 14.97 -5.66
C TRP A 70 12.52 13.69 -4.97
N TYR A 71 13.85 13.51 -4.86
CA TYR A 71 14.43 12.35 -4.18
C TYR A 71 14.03 12.31 -2.70
N THR A 72 14.14 13.44 -1.98
CA THR A 72 13.75 13.52 -0.56
C THR A 72 12.25 13.33 -0.36
N HIS A 73 11.43 13.77 -1.31
CA HIS A 73 9.97 13.51 -1.28
C HIS A 73 9.64 12.02 -1.40
N LEU A 74 10.37 11.28 -2.25
CA LEU A 74 10.13 9.84 -2.46
C LEU A 74 10.73 8.94 -1.36
N TYR A 75 11.90 9.28 -0.84
CA TYR A 75 12.69 8.42 0.04
C TYR A 75 12.85 8.95 1.46
N GLY A 76 12.40 10.18 1.73
CA GLY A 76 12.43 10.80 3.05
C GLY A 76 13.82 11.30 3.49
N SER A 77 14.92 10.78 2.91
CA SER A 77 16.29 11.12 3.31
C SER A 77 17.25 11.14 2.13
N LEU A 78 18.39 11.82 2.29
CA LEU A 78 19.50 11.78 1.33
C LEU A 78 20.50 10.69 1.76
N PRO A 79 21.09 9.92 0.82
CA PRO A 79 21.91 8.75 1.13
C PRO A 79 23.21 9.07 1.92
N PHE A 80 23.59 10.33 2.03
CA PHE A 80 24.82 10.77 2.72
C PHE A 80 24.58 11.78 3.83
N ILE A 81 23.32 12.19 4.05
CA ILE A 81 22.92 13.11 5.11
C ILE A 81 22.00 12.32 6.03
N GLY A 82 22.43 12.09 7.26
CA GLY A 82 21.61 11.39 8.25
C GLY A 82 20.24 12.06 8.40
N GLU A 83 19.24 11.28 8.67
CA GLU A 83 17.91 11.78 8.96
C GLU A 83 17.95 12.65 10.23
N VAL A 84 17.38 13.86 10.13
CA VAL A 84 17.17 14.70 11.31
C VAL A 84 15.84 14.26 11.92
N HIS A 85 15.90 13.35 12.89
CA HIS A 85 14.73 12.96 13.67
C HIS A 85 14.44 14.06 14.70
N ALA A 86 13.24 14.62 14.63
CA ALA A 86 12.76 15.57 15.64
C ALA A 86 12.33 14.86 16.94
N ASN A 87 12.12 13.52 16.87
CA ASN A 87 11.73 12.67 17.99
C ASN A 87 12.95 11.97 18.59
N SER A 88 12.87 11.64 19.86
CA SER A 88 13.86 10.76 20.49
C SER A 88 13.68 9.32 19.96
N LEU A 89 14.73 8.51 20.01
CA LEU A 89 14.64 7.06 19.65
C LEU A 89 13.59 6.31 20.48
N ALA A 90 13.33 6.79 21.71
CA ALA A 90 12.30 6.21 22.57
C ALA A 90 10.89 6.54 22.07
N ASP A 91 10.68 7.73 21.48
CA ASP A 91 9.39 8.13 20.92
C ASP A 91 9.05 7.36 19.63
N ASP A 92 10.06 7.01 18.85
CA ASP A 92 9.86 6.24 17.59
C ASP A 92 9.67 4.74 17.85
N GLY A 93 10.11 4.23 19.00
CA GLY A 93 10.14 2.80 19.31
C GLY A 93 11.29 2.05 18.63
N LEU A 94 11.48 0.78 18.99
CA LEU A 94 12.49 -0.06 18.37
C LEU A 94 12.11 -0.46 16.94
N HIS A 95 13.07 -0.36 16.02
CA HIS A 95 12.92 -0.93 14.70
C HIS A 95 12.85 -2.44 14.76
N PRO A 96 11.85 -3.07 14.13
CA PRO A 96 11.71 -4.51 14.10
C PRO A 96 12.86 -5.14 13.29
N THR A 97 13.33 -6.30 13.73
CA THR A 97 14.27 -7.11 12.96
C THR A 97 13.56 -7.70 11.74
N ALA A 98 14.27 -7.78 10.62
CA ALA A 98 13.75 -8.43 9.43
C ALA A 98 13.68 -9.96 9.63
N TYR A 99 12.50 -10.54 9.48
CA TYR A 99 12.27 -11.98 9.59
C TYR A 99 12.19 -12.63 8.20
N PRO A 100 12.59 -13.92 8.09
CA PRO A 100 12.56 -14.65 6.83
C PRO A 100 11.16 -15.19 6.53
N TRP A 101 10.23 -14.30 6.15
CA TRP A 101 8.88 -14.69 5.75
C TRP A 101 8.91 -15.55 4.48
N SER A 102 8.21 -16.68 4.50
CA SER A 102 8.15 -17.62 3.38
C SER A 102 7.61 -17.02 2.07
N HIS A 103 6.78 -16.00 2.15
CA HIS A 103 6.16 -15.33 1.00
C HIS A 103 6.94 -14.10 0.48
N LYS A 104 8.06 -13.72 1.11
CA LYS A 104 8.78 -12.46 0.80
C LYS A 104 9.61 -12.53 -0.48
N GLY A 105 10.05 -13.72 -0.92
CA GLY A 105 10.86 -13.90 -2.12
C GLY A 105 10.08 -13.62 -3.43
N LEU A 106 10.82 -13.40 -4.52
CA LEU A 106 10.24 -13.01 -5.81
C LEU A 106 9.27 -14.08 -6.39
N PHE A 107 9.55 -15.36 -6.16
CA PHE A 107 8.78 -16.50 -6.66
C PHE A 107 8.00 -17.25 -5.58
N ASP A 108 8.14 -16.80 -4.34
CA ASP A 108 7.55 -17.47 -3.19
C ASP A 108 6.07 -17.08 -3.05
N SER A 109 5.26 -18.04 -2.64
CA SER A 109 3.84 -17.89 -2.34
C SER A 109 3.60 -17.94 -0.83
N PHE A 110 2.40 -17.62 -0.41
CA PHE A 110 1.99 -17.82 0.97
C PHE A 110 2.00 -19.30 1.38
N ASP A 111 2.32 -19.55 2.63
CA ASP A 111 2.07 -20.83 3.30
C ASP A 111 0.59 -20.89 3.73
N HIS A 112 -0.21 -21.62 2.94
CA HIS A 112 -1.65 -21.73 3.16
C HIS A 112 -2.00 -22.45 4.48
N SER A 113 -1.15 -23.35 4.96
CA SER A 113 -1.33 -23.97 6.28
C SER A 113 -1.15 -22.93 7.39
N SER A 114 -0.14 -22.07 7.26
CA SER A 114 0.06 -20.94 8.18
C SER A 114 -1.10 -19.94 8.14
N ILE A 115 -1.70 -19.68 6.95
CA ILE A 115 -2.91 -18.84 6.85
C ILE A 115 -4.08 -19.48 7.61
N ARG A 116 -4.29 -20.81 7.49
CA ARG A 116 -5.37 -21.53 8.18
C ARG A 116 -5.21 -21.41 9.70
N ARG A 117 -4.02 -21.71 10.21
CA ARG A 117 -3.70 -21.56 11.65
C ARG A 117 -3.82 -20.10 12.11
N GLY A 118 -3.34 -19.17 11.29
CA GLY A 118 -3.43 -17.73 11.58
C GLY A 118 -4.88 -17.21 11.63
N PHE A 119 -5.76 -17.71 10.77
CA PHE A 119 -7.18 -17.43 10.86
C PHE A 119 -7.81 -17.99 12.14
N GLN A 120 -7.40 -19.18 12.57
CA GLN A 120 -7.85 -19.75 13.84
C GLN A 120 -7.43 -18.85 15.01
N VAL A 121 -6.15 -18.42 15.07
CA VAL A 121 -5.67 -17.48 16.10
C VAL A 121 -6.44 -16.15 16.05
N TYR A 122 -6.68 -15.61 14.85
CA TYR A 122 -7.48 -14.40 14.71
C TYR A 122 -8.89 -14.59 15.32
N ARG A 123 -9.59 -15.64 14.93
CA ARG A 123 -10.96 -15.92 15.38
C ARG A 123 -11.07 -16.12 16.88
N GLU A 124 -10.12 -16.87 17.47
CA GLU A 124 -10.18 -17.23 18.88
C GLU A 124 -9.61 -16.16 19.81
N VAL A 125 -8.67 -15.30 19.34
CA VAL A 125 -7.98 -14.35 20.18
C VAL A 125 -8.23 -12.89 19.73
N CYS A 126 -7.98 -12.57 18.49
CA CYS A 126 -7.96 -11.17 18.02
C CYS A 126 -9.35 -10.60 17.74
N ALA A 127 -10.27 -11.44 17.25
CA ALA A 127 -11.63 -11.03 16.84
C ALA A 127 -12.50 -10.54 18.01
N ALA A 128 -12.10 -10.82 19.26
CA ALA A 128 -12.77 -10.28 20.45
C ALA A 128 -12.69 -8.74 20.53
N CYS A 129 -11.64 -8.12 19.95
CA CYS A 129 -11.41 -6.69 20.02
C CYS A 129 -11.22 -6.02 18.65
N HIS A 130 -10.71 -6.75 17.67
CA HIS A 130 -10.34 -6.22 16.36
C HIS A 130 -11.25 -6.71 15.25
N SER A 131 -11.72 -5.79 14.43
CA SER A 131 -12.46 -6.11 13.21
C SER A 131 -11.53 -6.50 12.06
N LEU A 132 -12.11 -7.11 11.01
CA LEU A 132 -11.48 -7.45 9.75
C LEU A 132 -12.48 -7.13 8.61
N ASP A 133 -12.88 -5.88 8.51
CA ASP A 133 -14.04 -5.40 7.75
C ASP A 133 -13.93 -5.60 6.23
N ARG A 134 -12.73 -5.85 5.70
CA ARG A 134 -12.48 -5.98 4.27
C ARG A 134 -12.45 -7.43 3.78
N ILE A 135 -12.54 -8.39 4.68
CA ILE A 135 -12.52 -9.83 4.35
C ILE A 135 -13.91 -10.40 4.50
N ALA A 136 -14.43 -10.97 3.43
CA ALA A 136 -15.67 -11.74 3.42
C ALA A 136 -15.36 -13.22 3.59
N TRP A 137 -16.33 -14.01 4.08
CA TRP A 137 -16.18 -15.46 4.23
C TRP A 137 -15.71 -16.14 2.94
N ARG A 138 -16.25 -15.74 1.78
CA ARG A 138 -15.84 -16.29 0.47
C ARG A 138 -14.34 -16.15 0.16
N ASN A 139 -13.66 -15.18 0.76
CA ASN A 139 -12.23 -14.95 0.50
C ASN A 139 -11.35 -16.06 1.08
N LEU A 140 -11.83 -16.78 2.10
CA LEU A 140 -11.13 -17.91 2.71
C LEU A 140 -11.22 -19.19 1.88
N VAL A 141 -12.22 -19.27 0.98
CA VAL A 141 -12.47 -20.46 0.15
C VAL A 141 -11.32 -20.70 -0.82
N GLY A 142 -10.75 -21.90 -0.76
CA GLY A 142 -9.60 -22.29 -1.63
C GLY A 142 -8.26 -21.68 -1.23
N VAL A 143 -8.25 -20.85 -0.19
CA VAL A 143 -7.02 -20.29 0.40
C VAL A 143 -6.66 -21.06 1.66
N SER A 144 -7.50 -21.08 2.65
CA SER A 144 -7.29 -21.73 3.94
C SER A 144 -8.29 -22.84 4.25
N HIS A 145 -9.47 -22.76 3.66
CA HIS A 145 -10.57 -23.68 3.94
C HIS A 145 -11.30 -24.09 2.65
N THR A 146 -12.02 -25.21 2.70
CA THR A 146 -12.94 -25.62 1.65
C THR A 146 -14.23 -24.78 1.69
N ALA A 147 -15.02 -24.80 0.61
CA ALA A 147 -16.26 -24.06 0.54
C ALA A 147 -17.29 -24.49 1.60
N ASP A 148 -17.31 -25.78 1.94
CA ASP A 148 -18.26 -26.33 2.91
C ASP A 148 -17.84 -25.96 4.35
N GLU A 149 -16.55 -26.01 4.67
CA GLU A 149 -16.02 -25.54 5.95
C GLU A 149 -16.34 -24.05 6.16
N VAL A 150 -16.08 -23.19 5.17
CA VAL A 150 -16.35 -21.76 5.30
C VAL A 150 -17.84 -21.48 5.41
N ARG A 151 -18.68 -22.26 4.73
CA ARG A 151 -20.15 -22.14 4.86
C ARG A 151 -20.59 -22.46 6.27
N ALA A 152 -20.12 -23.57 6.84
CA ALA A 152 -20.42 -23.92 8.22
C ALA A 152 -19.96 -22.83 9.21
N LEU A 153 -18.73 -22.32 9.05
CA LEU A 153 -18.20 -21.23 9.86
C LEU A 153 -19.03 -19.94 9.74
N ALA A 154 -19.57 -19.63 8.57
CA ALA A 154 -20.41 -18.46 8.35
C ALA A 154 -21.80 -18.65 8.98
N GLU A 155 -22.38 -19.83 8.87
CA GLU A 155 -23.68 -20.17 9.43
C GLU A 155 -23.72 -20.14 10.97
N ASP A 156 -22.58 -20.34 11.62
CA ASP A 156 -22.42 -20.21 13.08
C ASP A 156 -22.56 -18.75 13.57
N VAL A 157 -22.51 -17.78 12.66
CA VAL A 157 -22.57 -16.34 12.99
C VAL A 157 -23.92 -15.76 12.57
N GLU A 158 -24.58 -15.05 13.48
CA GLU A 158 -25.83 -14.35 13.18
C GLU A 158 -25.59 -12.94 12.65
N TYR A 159 -26.26 -12.60 11.56
CA TYR A 159 -26.25 -11.28 10.94
C TYR A 159 -27.63 -10.65 10.97
N THR A 160 -27.67 -9.37 11.31
CA THR A 160 -28.89 -8.56 11.18
C THR A 160 -29.06 -8.16 9.71
N ASP A 161 -30.16 -8.54 9.10
CA ASP A 161 -30.50 -8.25 7.71
C ASP A 161 -31.91 -7.61 7.63
N GLY A 162 -32.24 -7.05 6.49
CA GLY A 162 -33.55 -6.40 6.29
C GLY A 162 -33.42 -4.97 5.76
N PRO A 163 -34.49 -4.21 5.78
CA PRO A 163 -35.80 -4.57 6.31
C PRO A 163 -36.57 -5.60 5.47
N ASP A 164 -37.43 -6.42 6.10
CA ASP A 164 -38.36 -7.30 5.43
C ASP A 164 -39.51 -6.50 4.76
N ASP A 165 -40.49 -7.19 4.16
CA ASP A 165 -41.64 -6.56 3.50
C ASP A 165 -42.51 -5.72 4.49
N LYS A 166 -42.33 -5.91 5.78
CA LYS A 166 -43.04 -5.16 6.86
C LYS A 166 -42.18 -4.02 7.40
N GLY A 167 -40.91 -3.90 6.97
CA GLY A 167 -39.98 -2.89 7.46
C GLY A 167 -39.25 -3.30 8.74
N GLU A 168 -39.26 -4.58 9.12
CA GLU A 168 -38.59 -5.09 10.32
C GLU A 168 -37.24 -5.68 10.00
N MET A 169 -36.25 -5.47 10.89
CA MET A 169 -34.96 -6.12 10.83
C MET A 169 -35.03 -7.52 11.41
N PHE A 170 -34.39 -8.49 10.77
CA PHE A 170 -34.41 -9.88 11.22
C PHE A 170 -32.98 -10.45 11.32
N GLN A 171 -32.84 -11.48 12.16
CA GLN A 171 -31.58 -12.21 12.28
C GLN A 171 -31.59 -13.38 11.30
N ARG A 172 -30.43 -13.60 10.67
CA ARG A 172 -30.21 -14.77 9.81
C ARG A 172 -28.81 -15.34 10.00
N PRO A 173 -28.62 -16.64 9.70
CA PRO A 173 -27.29 -17.22 9.58
C PRO A 173 -26.46 -16.51 8.50
N GLY A 174 -25.17 -16.42 8.71
CA GLY A 174 -24.25 -15.84 7.76
C GLY A 174 -24.15 -16.65 6.46
N LYS A 175 -23.72 -15.96 5.41
CA LYS A 175 -23.50 -16.50 4.06
C LYS A 175 -22.07 -16.23 3.64
N LEU A 176 -21.60 -16.95 2.64
CA LEU A 176 -20.26 -16.73 2.05
C LEU A 176 -20.03 -15.31 1.53
N SER A 177 -21.10 -14.58 1.19
CA SER A 177 -21.04 -13.19 0.74
C SER A 177 -20.82 -12.18 1.86
N ASP A 178 -21.13 -12.54 3.10
CA ASP A 178 -21.04 -11.64 4.23
C ASP A 178 -19.57 -11.41 4.63
N TYR A 179 -19.30 -10.22 5.16
CA TYR A 179 -18.01 -9.90 5.73
C TYR A 179 -17.87 -10.49 7.12
N LEU A 180 -16.64 -10.67 7.58
CA LEU A 180 -16.39 -11.12 8.95
C LEU A 180 -17.04 -10.13 9.94
N PRO A 181 -17.64 -10.63 11.03
CA PRO A 181 -18.39 -9.79 11.95
C PRO A 181 -17.45 -8.80 12.66
N PRO A 182 -17.87 -7.55 12.86
CA PRO A 182 -17.11 -6.61 13.65
C PRO A 182 -17.18 -6.98 15.14
N ALA A 183 -16.09 -6.70 15.88
CA ALA A 183 -16.04 -6.96 17.32
C ALA A 183 -17.02 -6.10 18.13
N TYR A 184 -17.31 -4.88 17.65
CA TYR A 184 -18.19 -3.90 18.29
C TYR A 184 -19.16 -3.29 17.30
N ALA A 185 -20.32 -2.86 17.78
CA ALA A 185 -21.34 -2.24 16.94
C ALA A 185 -20.93 -0.86 16.38
N ASN A 186 -20.09 -0.13 17.11
CA ASN A 186 -19.56 1.19 16.73
C ASN A 186 -18.27 1.51 17.48
N GLU A 187 -17.61 2.62 17.11
CA GLU A 187 -16.35 3.04 17.72
C GLU A 187 -16.49 3.42 19.20
N GLU A 188 -17.61 4.02 19.61
CA GLU A 188 -17.86 4.39 20.99
C GLU A 188 -17.93 3.15 21.90
N ALA A 189 -18.62 2.10 21.44
CA ALA A 189 -18.66 0.82 22.14
C ALA A 189 -17.28 0.18 22.22
N ALA A 190 -16.49 0.25 21.14
CA ALA A 190 -15.11 -0.24 21.11
C ALA A 190 -14.22 0.51 22.12
N ARG A 191 -14.30 1.83 22.19
CA ARG A 191 -13.58 2.63 23.18
C ARG A 191 -14.01 2.36 24.61
N ALA A 192 -15.31 2.23 24.84
CA ALA A 192 -15.84 1.92 26.16
C ALA A 192 -15.35 0.57 26.66
N GLY A 193 -15.28 -0.45 25.80
CA GLY A 193 -14.78 -1.77 26.13
C GLY A 193 -13.25 -1.86 26.30
N ASN A 194 -12.48 -0.89 25.79
CA ASN A 194 -11.02 -0.91 25.78
C ASN A 194 -10.38 0.28 26.51
N GLY A 195 -10.98 0.75 27.60
CA GLY A 195 -10.41 1.81 28.43
C GLY A 195 -10.17 3.15 27.69
N GLY A 196 -10.98 3.45 26.69
CA GLY A 196 -10.88 4.66 25.85
C GLY A 196 -10.05 4.48 24.58
N ALA A 197 -9.28 3.41 24.45
CA ALA A 197 -8.52 3.10 23.23
C ALA A 197 -9.44 2.49 22.15
N LEU A 198 -9.18 2.81 20.89
CA LEU A 198 -9.86 2.20 19.76
C LEU A 198 -8.97 1.12 19.16
N PRO A 199 -9.33 -0.17 19.23
CA PRO A 199 -8.62 -1.22 18.51
C PRO A 199 -8.74 -0.99 17.01
N PRO A 200 -7.62 -0.92 16.26
CA PRO A 200 -7.66 -0.71 14.81
C PRO A 200 -8.20 -1.95 14.09
N ASP A 201 -8.87 -1.73 12.94
CA ASP A 201 -9.16 -2.79 11.98
C ASP A 201 -7.88 -3.44 11.46
N LEU A 202 -7.84 -4.77 11.41
CA LEU A 202 -6.64 -5.52 11.04
C LEU A 202 -6.52 -5.82 9.55
N SER A 203 -7.53 -5.52 8.72
CA SER A 203 -7.54 -5.87 7.29
C SER A 203 -6.33 -5.37 6.53
N LEU A 204 -5.82 -4.17 6.87
CA LEU A 204 -4.69 -3.53 6.20
C LEU A 204 -3.54 -3.20 7.16
N ILE A 205 -3.55 -3.73 8.37
CA ILE A 205 -2.59 -3.37 9.42
C ILE A 205 -1.14 -3.57 8.99
N ILE A 206 -0.85 -4.63 8.25
CA ILE A 206 0.48 -4.93 7.73
C ILE A 206 1.00 -3.85 6.78
N LYS A 207 0.10 -3.21 6.01
CA LYS A 207 0.46 -2.09 5.13
C LYS A 207 0.41 -0.73 5.82
N ALA A 208 -0.32 -0.63 6.91
CA ALA A 208 -0.54 0.62 7.65
C ALA A 208 0.54 0.89 8.71
N ARG A 209 1.54 0.02 8.86
CA ARG A 209 2.62 0.19 9.82
C ARG A 209 3.99 0.08 9.15
N HIS A 210 4.92 0.96 9.54
CA HIS A 210 6.32 0.82 9.17
C HIS A 210 6.86 -0.52 9.67
N GLY A 211 7.66 -1.21 8.84
CA GLY A 211 8.11 -2.56 9.14
C GLY A 211 7.10 -3.67 8.85
N GLY A 212 5.83 -3.34 8.58
CA GLY A 212 4.82 -4.30 8.13
C GLY A 212 4.70 -5.56 9.00
N ALA A 213 4.89 -6.72 8.38
CA ALA A 213 4.83 -8.02 9.06
C ALA A 213 5.86 -8.15 10.19
N ASP A 214 7.08 -7.63 9.96
CA ASP A 214 8.16 -7.66 10.96
C ASP A 214 7.77 -6.86 12.21
N TYR A 215 7.12 -5.71 12.02
CA TYR A 215 6.62 -4.88 13.11
C TYR A 215 5.51 -5.59 13.92
N VAL A 216 4.49 -6.11 13.24
CA VAL A 216 3.37 -6.75 13.94
C VAL A 216 3.83 -7.99 14.71
N PHE A 217 4.73 -8.78 14.12
CA PHE A 217 5.33 -9.92 14.81
C PHE A 217 6.11 -9.49 16.07
N SER A 218 6.97 -8.47 15.93
CA SER A 218 7.77 -7.94 17.04
C SER A 218 6.87 -7.33 18.13
N LEU A 219 5.79 -6.66 17.74
CA LEU A 219 4.80 -6.10 18.67
C LEU A 219 4.13 -7.22 19.50
N LEU A 220 3.66 -8.28 18.84
CA LEU A 220 2.95 -9.37 19.50
C LEU A 220 3.83 -10.18 20.47
N THR A 221 5.13 -10.28 20.18
CA THR A 221 6.10 -11.05 20.96
C THR A 221 6.97 -10.22 21.90
N GLY A 222 6.92 -8.87 21.76
CA GLY A 222 7.87 -7.97 22.41
C GLY A 222 7.41 -7.36 23.73
N TYR A 223 6.33 -7.85 24.36
CA TYR A 223 5.89 -7.37 25.66
C TYR A 223 6.89 -7.74 26.75
N ILE A 224 7.36 -6.73 27.48
CA ILE A 224 8.27 -6.87 28.62
C ILE A 224 7.85 -5.91 29.74
N ASP A 225 8.40 -6.13 30.92
CA ASP A 225 8.24 -5.17 32.02
C ASP A 225 8.94 -3.84 31.68
N PRO A 226 8.39 -2.69 32.10
CA PRO A 226 9.00 -1.40 31.86
C PRO A 226 10.40 -1.33 32.52
N PRO A 227 11.41 -0.81 31.76
CA PRO A 227 12.74 -0.65 32.34
C PRO A 227 12.75 0.43 33.44
N ALA A 228 13.76 0.37 34.30
CA ALA A 228 13.90 1.31 35.41
C ALA A 228 13.89 2.77 34.91
N GLY A 229 13.06 3.61 35.52
CA GLY A 229 12.91 5.03 35.16
C GLY A 229 11.90 5.32 34.07
N VAL A 230 11.18 4.32 33.58
CA VAL A 230 10.06 4.48 32.65
C VAL A 230 8.75 4.30 33.42
N ASP A 231 8.03 5.41 33.61
CA ASP A 231 6.69 5.38 34.20
C ASP A 231 5.62 5.20 33.13
N ILE A 232 4.75 4.23 33.34
CA ILE A 232 3.63 3.93 32.44
C ILE A 232 2.34 4.28 33.16
N ARG A 233 1.40 4.90 32.41
CA ARG A 233 0.06 5.20 32.92
C ARG A 233 -0.64 3.90 33.32
N ASP A 234 -1.41 3.97 34.39
CA ASP A 234 -2.26 2.85 34.84
C ASP A 234 -3.15 2.33 33.71
N GLY A 235 -3.19 1.01 33.58
CA GLY A 235 -3.99 0.32 32.53
C GLY A 235 -3.28 0.22 31.16
N MET A 236 -2.05 0.70 31.03
CA MET A 236 -1.24 0.51 29.82
C MET A 236 -0.14 -0.53 30.04
N ASN A 237 0.37 -1.08 28.95
CA ASN A 237 1.41 -2.10 28.94
C ASN A 237 2.67 -1.56 28.26
N TYR A 238 3.84 -2.04 28.63
CA TYR A 238 5.08 -1.65 27.97
C TYR A 238 5.41 -2.57 26.82
N ASN A 239 5.66 -1.94 25.67
CA ASN A 239 6.16 -2.63 24.50
C ASN A 239 7.18 -1.74 23.77
N PRO A 240 8.46 -2.14 23.72
CA PRO A 240 9.52 -1.30 23.16
C PRO A 240 9.36 -1.04 21.65
N TYR A 241 8.60 -1.88 20.93
CA TYR A 241 8.33 -1.69 19.50
C TYR A 241 7.21 -0.70 19.22
N PHE A 242 6.38 -0.40 20.22
CA PHE A 242 5.30 0.57 20.06
C PHE A 242 5.85 1.99 20.24
N PRO A 243 5.51 2.96 19.37
CA PRO A 243 5.93 4.35 19.53
C PRO A 243 5.58 4.90 20.92
N GLY A 244 6.56 5.45 21.60
CA GLY A 244 6.41 5.93 22.99
C GLY A 244 6.40 4.80 24.06
N GLY A 245 6.50 3.55 23.67
CA GLY A 245 6.64 2.40 24.58
C GLY A 245 5.36 1.98 25.32
N ALA A 246 4.36 2.84 25.46
CA ALA A 246 3.13 2.58 26.21
C ALA A 246 1.96 2.25 25.28
N ILE A 247 1.43 1.04 25.37
CA ILE A 247 0.32 0.55 24.53
C ILE A 247 -0.86 0.09 25.39
N SER A 248 -2.08 0.42 24.99
CA SER A 248 -3.30 -0.01 25.68
C SER A 248 -3.60 -1.50 25.49
N MET A 249 -3.18 -2.11 24.38
CA MET A 249 -3.36 -3.53 24.14
C MET A 249 -2.51 -4.35 25.12
N ALA A 250 -3.14 -5.25 25.85
CA ALA A 250 -2.43 -6.18 26.71
C ALA A 250 -1.73 -7.27 25.88
N ARG A 251 -0.76 -7.98 26.50
CA ARG A 251 -0.22 -9.20 25.90
C ARG A 251 -1.32 -10.24 25.78
N VAL A 252 -1.63 -10.66 24.56
CA VAL A 252 -2.74 -11.58 24.26
C VAL A 252 -2.28 -12.99 23.87
N LEU A 253 -1.01 -13.19 23.53
CA LEU A 253 -0.47 -14.49 23.13
C LEU A 253 0.38 -15.11 24.24
N TRP A 254 0.02 -16.34 24.62
CA TRP A 254 0.69 -17.17 25.60
C TRP A 254 0.87 -18.58 25.04
N ASP A 255 1.88 -19.29 25.41
CA ASP A 255 2.12 -20.65 24.94
C ASP A 255 0.91 -21.56 25.23
N ASN A 256 0.51 -22.32 24.23
CA ASN A 256 -0.62 -23.24 24.26
C ASN A 256 -2.00 -22.56 24.51
N LEU A 257 -2.16 -21.31 24.14
CA LEU A 257 -3.42 -20.60 24.24
C LEU A 257 -4.49 -21.15 23.27
N VAL A 258 -4.06 -21.56 22.08
CA VAL A 258 -4.90 -22.12 21.01
C VAL A 258 -4.48 -23.57 20.78
N GLU A 259 -5.44 -24.46 20.56
CA GLU A 259 -5.16 -25.83 20.13
C GLU A 259 -5.33 -25.95 18.62
N TYR A 260 -4.22 -26.10 17.91
CA TYR A 260 -4.27 -26.18 16.45
C TYR A 260 -4.82 -27.53 15.97
N GLU A 261 -5.73 -27.50 15.01
CA GLU A 261 -6.35 -28.69 14.40
C GLU A 261 -5.32 -29.65 13.76
N ASP A 262 -4.18 -29.12 13.30
CA ASP A 262 -3.11 -29.90 12.66
C ASP A 262 -2.07 -30.47 13.63
N GLY A 263 -2.24 -30.24 14.96
CA GLY A 263 -1.33 -30.67 16.00
C GLY A 263 -0.01 -29.91 16.08
N THR A 264 0.13 -28.78 15.36
CA THR A 264 1.30 -27.90 15.46
C THR A 264 1.39 -27.34 16.87
N PRO A 265 2.57 -27.32 17.54
CA PRO A 265 2.71 -26.73 18.87
C PRO A 265 2.38 -25.23 18.83
N ALA A 266 1.42 -24.80 19.63
CA ALA A 266 0.96 -23.40 19.69
C ALA A 266 1.84 -22.56 20.64
N THR A 267 3.11 -22.41 20.29
CA THR A 267 4.00 -21.48 21.02
C THR A 267 3.65 -20.04 20.67
N THR A 268 3.93 -19.10 21.55
CA THR A 268 3.69 -17.66 21.32
C THR A 268 4.27 -17.19 19.99
N SER A 269 5.49 -17.61 19.65
CA SER A 269 6.14 -17.25 18.39
C SER A 269 5.48 -17.90 17.16
N GLN A 270 5.01 -19.15 17.29
CA GLN A 270 4.31 -19.82 16.19
C GLN A 270 2.96 -19.17 15.93
N MET A 271 2.16 -18.90 16.97
CA MET A 271 0.90 -18.19 16.84
C MET A 271 1.07 -16.78 16.24
N ALA A 272 2.07 -16.04 16.73
CA ALA A 272 2.39 -14.71 16.18
C ALA A 272 2.79 -14.79 14.70
N LYS A 273 3.62 -15.77 14.30
CA LYS A 273 3.98 -15.99 12.90
C LYS A 273 2.76 -16.31 12.04
N ASP A 274 1.91 -17.23 12.51
CA ASP A 274 0.76 -17.68 11.74
C ASP A 274 -0.28 -16.57 11.59
N VAL A 275 -0.62 -15.84 12.66
CA VAL A 275 -1.57 -14.73 12.57
C VAL A 275 -1.03 -13.58 11.71
N VAL A 276 0.27 -13.28 11.79
CA VAL A 276 0.88 -12.25 10.91
C VAL A 276 0.88 -12.69 9.44
N THR A 277 1.11 -13.97 9.16
CA THR A 277 0.99 -14.51 7.79
C THR A 277 -0.44 -14.39 7.28
N PHE A 278 -1.44 -14.70 8.09
CA PHE A 278 -2.86 -14.50 7.77
C PHE A 278 -3.19 -13.02 7.52
N LEU A 279 -2.75 -12.11 8.39
CA LEU A 279 -2.98 -10.67 8.22
C LEU A 279 -2.24 -10.10 6.99
N ASN A 280 -1.10 -10.66 6.64
CA ASN A 280 -0.38 -10.28 5.42
C ASN A 280 -1.16 -10.71 4.17
N TRP A 281 -1.72 -11.93 4.18
CA TRP A 281 -2.64 -12.37 3.15
C TRP A 281 -3.91 -11.51 3.11
N ALA A 282 -4.51 -11.18 4.25
CA ALA A 282 -5.69 -10.30 4.32
C ALA A 282 -5.43 -8.92 3.69
N ALA A 283 -4.23 -8.38 3.86
CA ALA A 283 -3.82 -7.10 3.25
C ALA A 283 -3.50 -7.21 1.76
N GLU A 284 -3.17 -8.40 1.25
CA GLU A 284 -2.83 -8.68 -0.16
C GLU A 284 -3.36 -10.05 -0.62
N PRO A 285 -4.67 -10.26 -0.71
CA PRO A 285 -5.21 -11.56 -1.13
C PRO A 285 -4.76 -11.99 -2.53
N GLU A 286 -4.49 -11.02 -3.40
CA GLU A 286 -4.03 -11.22 -4.78
C GLU A 286 -2.52 -11.43 -4.94
N HIS A 287 -1.75 -11.47 -3.87
CA HIS A 287 -0.29 -11.52 -3.88
C HIS A 287 0.26 -12.64 -4.77
N ASP A 288 -0.23 -13.85 -4.62
CA ASP A 288 0.25 -15.02 -5.36
C ASP A 288 -0.14 -14.94 -6.84
N GLU A 289 -1.36 -14.51 -7.13
CA GLU A 289 -1.82 -14.29 -8.51
C GLU A 289 -1.06 -13.14 -9.17
N ARG A 290 -0.79 -12.06 -8.46
CA ARG A 290 0.01 -10.93 -8.95
C ARG A 290 1.42 -11.38 -9.32
N LYS A 291 2.06 -12.21 -8.50
CA LYS A 291 3.40 -12.78 -8.81
C LYS A 291 3.36 -13.68 -10.04
N LYS A 292 2.39 -14.60 -10.14
CA LYS A 292 2.19 -15.46 -11.32
C LYS A 292 1.94 -14.63 -12.59
N MET A 293 1.09 -13.60 -12.52
CA MET A 293 0.87 -12.68 -13.64
C MET A 293 2.13 -11.90 -14.00
N GLY A 294 2.90 -11.46 -13.01
CA GLY A 294 4.17 -10.78 -13.22
C GLY A 294 5.17 -11.64 -14.00
N ILE A 295 5.32 -12.92 -13.65
CA ILE A 295 6.19 -13.86 -14.38
C ILE A 295 5.71 -14.02 -15.84
N LYS A 296 4.42 -14.24 -16.06
CA LYS A 296 3.83 -14.34 -17.40
C LYS A 296 4.08 -13.07 -18.22
N ALA A 297 3.91 -11.90 -17.61
CA ALA A 297 4.15 -10.61 -18.23
C ALA A 297 5.65 -10.44 -18.63
N VAL A 298 6.58 -10.78 -17.75
CA VAL A 298 8.02 -10.73 -18.04
C VAL A 298 8.37 -11.62 -19.23
N ILE A 299 7.87 -12.85 -19.28
CA ILE A 299 8.10 -13.76 -20.41
C ILE A 299 7.54 -13.17 -21.71
N CYS A 300 6.29 -12.69 -21.70
CA CYS A 300 5.65 -12.10 -22.87
C CYS A 300 6.41 -10.87 -23.38
N PHE A 301 6.75 -9.92 -22.49
CA PHE A 301 7.47 -8.70 -22.88
C PHE A 301 8.90 -8.98 -23.33
N SER A 302 9.58 -9.97 -22.77
CA SER A 302 10.90 -10.41 -23.21
C SER A 302 10.86 -10.96 -24.64
N ALA A 303 9.85 -11.77 -24.96
CA ALA A 303 9.64 -12.28 -26.32
C ALA A 303 9.32 -11.13 -27.31
N LEU A 304 8.42 -10.22 -26.96
CA LEU A 304 8.09 -9.06 -27.77
C LEU A 304 9.32 -8.15 -27.99
N PHE A 305 10.13 -7.96 -26.96
CA PHE A 305 11.38 -7.21 -27.05
C PHE A 305 12.37 -7.84 -28.01
N ALA A 306 12.56 -9.16 -27.95
CA ALA A 306 13.42 -9.88 -28.88
C ALA A 306 12.94 -9.75 -30.33
N ILE A 307 11.63 -9.88 -30.56
CA ILE A 307 11.00 -9.69 -31.88
C ILE A 307 11.22 -8.23 -32.37
N SER A 308 11.02 -7.24 -31.50
CA SER A 308 11.19 -5.83 -31.86
C SER A 308 12.63 -5.51 -32.27
N ILE A 309 13.62 -6.10 -31.58
CA ILE A 309 15.04 -6.00 -31.98
C ILE A 309 15.25 -6.62 -33.34
N GLY A 310 14.70 -7.79 -33.61
CA GLY A 310 14.76 -8.46 -34.91
C GLY A 310 14.18 -7.59 -36.04
N VAL A 311 12.98 -7.08 -35.85
CA VAL A 311 12.29 -6.20 -36.80
C VAL A 311 13.09 -4.90 -37.02
N LYS A 312 13.57 -4.29 -35.93
CA LYS A 312 14.44 -3.09 -36.03
C LYS A 312 15.69 -3.39 -36.86
N ARG A 313 16.41 -4.45 -36.55
CA ARG A 313 17.63 -4.84 -37.28
C ARG A 313 17.32 -5.08 -38.77
N PHE A 314 16.29 -5.86 -39.05
CA PHE A 314 15.87 -6.16 -40.42
C PHE A 314 15.59 -4.87 -41.23
N LYS A 315 14.74 -4.00 -40.75
CA LYS A 315 14.37 -2.76 -41.45
C LYS A 315 15.53 -1.79 -41.59
N TRP A 316 16.35 -1.62 -40.57
CA TRP A 316 17.46 -0.67 -40.59
C TRP A 316 18.70 -1.16 -41.33
N THR A 317 18.91 -2.49 -41.53
CA THR A 317 20.05 -3.04 -42.28
C THR A 317 20.06 -2.53 -43.70
N VAL A 318 18.93 -2.47 -44.37
CA VAL A 318 18.83 -1.97 -45.76
C VAL A 318 19.27 -0.51 -45.85
N ILE A 319 18.91 0.31 -44.87
CA ILE A 319 19.26 1.73 -44.86
C ILE A 319 20.74 1.92 -44.51
N LYS A 320 21.23 1.21 -43.48
CA LYS A 320 22.63 1.34 -43.00
C LYS A 320 23.66 0.83 -43.99
N ASN A 321 23.32 -0.21 -44.77
CA ASN A 321 24.24 -0.83 -45.74
C ASN A 321 24.09 -0.24 -47.14
N ARG A 322 23.20 0.76 -47.32
CA ARG A 322 23.03 1.40 -48.63
C ARG A 322 24.27 2.17 -49.01
N LYS A 323 24.86 1.82 -50.16
CA LYS A 323 25.97 2.58 -50.77
C LYS A 323 25.41 3.84 -51.41
N ILE A 324 25.86 4.99 -50.99
CA ILE A 324 25.52 6.29 -51.60
C ILE A 324 26.72 6.74 -52.43
N PHE A 325 26.48 6.92 -53.73
CA PHE A 325 27.47 7.47 -54.61
C PHE A 325 27.06 8.92 -54.88
N TYR A 326 28.00 9.83 -54.68
CA TYR A 326 27.87 11.21 -55.10
C TYR A 326 28.39 11.35 -56.53
N ASN A 327 27.53 11.65 -57.51
CA ASN A 327 27.92 12.06 -58.86
C ASN A 327 27.85 13.59 -58.89
N PRO A 328 29.01 14.28 -58.89
CA PRO A 328 28.99 15.74 -59.05
C PRO A 328 28.38 16.09 -60.42
N PRO A 329 27.59 17.20 -60.53
CA PRO A 329 27.10 17.68 -61.79
C PRO A 329 28.25 17.91 -62.76
N LYS A 330 28.13 17.44 -64.01
CA LYS A 330 29.18 17.49 -64.99
C LYS A 330 29.52 18.90 -65.48
N ASP A 331 28.71 19.91 -65.17
CA ASP A 331 28.76 21.23 -65.78
C ASP A 331 28.87 22.35 -64.74
N LEU A 332 30.03 22.49 -64.14
CA LEU A 332 30.46 23.73 -63.48
C LEU A 332 31.86 24.15 -63.94
N ASN A 333 32.08 24.05 -65.26
CA ASN A 333 33.21 24.75 -65.92
C ASN A 333 32.62 25.87 -66.75
N HIS A 334 32.44 27.02 -66.14
CA HIS A 334 32.42 28.31 -66.80
C HIS A 334 33.37 29.23 -66.07
#